data_c82539bd911531e75fe3a42b0158237d
#
_entry.id   c82539bd911531e75fe3a42b0158237d
#
_cell.length_a   1.000
_cell.length_b   1.000
_cell.length_c   1.000
_cell.angle_alpha   90.00
_cell.angle_beta   90.00
_cell.angle_gamma   90.00
#
_symmetry.space_group_name_H-M   'P 1'
#
loop_
_entity.id
_entity.type
_entity.pdbx_description
1 polymer ?
#
loop_
_entity_poly.entity_id
_entity_poly.type
_entity_poly.pdbx_seq_one_letter_code
_entity_poly.pdbx_strand_id
1 'polypeptide(L)'
;MIACTFYSSFAIHSLRLVPAQYIQSRRQLLKIFSLSVIFCFSVVCGNASLKYIPVSFNQAIGATTPFFTAIFAFVITCKKEAPIVYFSLLPVVLGIVIASNSEPLFHLFGFILCVGSTAGRALKSVVQGLLLTSDSEKLNSMNLLMYMAPMAAAVLLPFSLYIEGNVAGITIRKAKEDWFIVFLLVGNATVAYLVNLTNFLVTKHTSALTLQVLGNAKAAVAAVVSVLIFRNPVTAMGMVGFGVTVMGVVLYTQAKRRSKLTAH
;
A
#
# COMPACT_ATOMS: atom_id res chain seq x y z
N MET A 1 -4.37 -12.08 5.15
CA MET A 1 -5.24 -11.37 6.11
C MET A 1 -5.65 -12.25 7.28
N ILE A 2 -6.11 -13.49 7.07
CA ILE A 2 -6.46 -14.43 8.18
C ILE A 2 -5.31 -14.59 9.19
N ALA A 3 -4.08 -14.78 8.72
CA ALA A 3 -2.90 -14.83 9.60
C ALA A 3 -2.69 -13.52 10.39
N CYS A 4 -2.99 -12.36 9.80
CA CYS A 4 -2.91 -11.08 10.50
C CYS A 4 -3.91 -11.02 11.67
N THR A 5 -5.13 -11.54 11.47
CA THR A 5 -6.13 -11.66 12.54
C THR A 5 -5.61 -12.54 13.67
N PHE A 6 -5.10 -13.72 13.31
CA PHE A 6 -4.58 -14.70 14.28
C PHE A 6 -3.41 -14.13 15.08
N TYR A 7 -2.37 -13.61 14.41
CA TYR A 7 -1.20 -13.05 15.09
C TYR A 7 -1.53 -11.82 15.94
N SER A 8 -2.39 -10.92 15.46
CA SER A 8 -2.82 -9.75 16.26
C SER A 8 -3.65 -10.17 17.47
N SER A 9 -4.57 -11.12 17.30
CA SER A 9 -5.37 -11.65 18.40
C SER A 9 -4.48 -12.35 19.44
N PHE A 10 -3.53 -13.17 19.02
CA PHE A 10 -2.58 -13.83 19.90
C PHE A 10 -1.71 -12.82 20.66
N ALA A 11 -1.20 -11.79 19.99
CA ALA A 11 -0.39 -10.73 20.60
C ALA A 11 -1.17 -9.92 21.64
N ILE A 12 -2.45 -9.66 21.40
CA ILE A 12 -3.31 -8.86 22.29
C ILE A 12 -3.81 -9.71 23.47
N HIS A 13 -4.36 -10.91 23.22
CA HIS A 13 -5.04 -11.70 24.23
C HIS A 13 -4.10 -12.62 25.01
N SER A 14 -3.10 -13.24 24.32
CA SER A 14 -2.18 -14.20 24.97
C SER A 14 -0.94 -13.50 25.51
N LEU A 15 -0.28 -12.66 24.70
CA LEU A 15 0.94 -11.98 25.12
C LEU A 15 0.68 -10.64 25.83
N ARG A 16 -0.54 -10.12 25.78
CA ARG A 16 -0.95 -8.84 26.41
C ARG A 16 -0.01 -7.67 26.08
N LEU A 17 0.56 -7.64 24.89
CA LEU A 17 1.50 -6.60 24.47
C LEU A 17 0.83 -5.22 24.34
N VAL A 18 -0.48 -5.21 24.08
CA VAL A 18 -1.28 -3.99 23.92
C VAL A 18 -2.64 -4.25 24.56
N PRO A 19 -3.23 -3.26 25.28
CA PRO A 19 -4.56 -3.41 25.84
C PRO A 19 -5.59 -3.63 24.73
N ALA A 20 -6.50 -4.58 24.95
CA ALA A 20 -7.61 -4.83 24.04
C ALA A 20 -8.54 -3.61 24.02
N GLN A 21 -8.81 -3.09 22.84
CA GLN A 21 -9.74 -1.96 22.64
C GLN A 21 -10.95 -2.47 21.87
N TYR A 22 -12.14 -2.15 22.37
CA TYR A 22 -13.39 -2.49 21.70
C TYR A 22 -13.87 -1.35 20.81
N ILE A 23 -14.60 -1.69 19.76
CA ILE A 23 -15.24 -0.72 18.88
C ILE A 23 -16.37 -0.04 19.66
N GLN A 24 -16.29 1.28 19.80
CA GLN A 24 -17.21 2.06 20.62
C GLN A 24 -18.44 2.54 19.84
N SER A 25 -18.33 2.67 18.52
CA SER A 25 -19.36 3.29 17.68
C SER A 25 -19.57 2.55 16.35
N ARG A 26 -20.84 2.55 15.89
CA ARG A 26 -21.17 2.08 14.52
C ARG A 26 -20.42 2.89 13.45
N ARG A 27 -20.17 4.18 13.69
CA ARG A 27 -19.38 5.03 12.77
C ARG A 27 -17.94 4.56 12.68
N GLN A 28 -17.33 4.18 13.81
CA GLN A 28 -15.97 3.62 13.85
C GLN A 28 -15.89 2.29 13.08
N LEU A 29 -16.89 1.41 13.26
CA LEU A 29 -16.99 0.16 12.51
C LEU A 29 -17.06 0.39 11.00
N LEU A 30 -17.90 1.35 10.56
CA LEU A 30 -18.02 1.73 9.15
C LEU A 30 -16.71 2.26 8.57
N LYS A 31 -15.97 3.09 9.32
CA LYS A 31 -14.65 3.57 8.90
C LYS A 31 -13.65 2.43 8.72
N ILE A 32 -13.62 1.45 9.64
CA ILE A 32 -12.75 0.28 9.57
C ILE A 32 -13.15 -0.61 8.38
N PHE A 33 -14.45 -0.80 8.17
CA PHE A 33 -14.96 -1.55 7.02
C PHE A 33 -14.59 -0.86 5.70
N SER A 34 -14.79 0.46 5.59
CA SER A 34 -14.38 1.24 4.41
C SER A 34 -12.88 1.13 4.16
N LEU A 35 -12.05 1.19 5.22
CA LEU A 35 -10.61 0.98 5.12
C LEU A 35 -10.27 -0.41 4.57
N SER A 36 -11.01 -1.43 5.02
CA SER A 36 -10.85 -2.82 4.54
C SER A 36 -11.21 -2.96 3.06
N VAL A 37 -12.31 -2.35 2.62
CA VAL A 37 -12.74 -2.36 1.21
C VAL A 37 -11.73 -1.64 0.32
N ILE A 38 -11.26 -0.44 0.71
CA ILE A 38 -10.23 0.31 -0.02
C ILE A 38 -8.94 -0.49 -0.14
N PHE A 39 -8.54 -1.16 0.95
CA PHE A 39 -7.38 -2.04 0.95
C PHE A 39 -7.54 -3.19 -0.04
N CYS A 40 -8.69 -3.90 -0.01
CA CYS A 40 -8.99 -5.01 -0.92
C CYS A 40 -8.98 -4.56 -2.38
N PHE A 41 -9.63 -3.45 -2.70
CA PHE A 41 -9.61 -2.86 -4.03
C PHE A 41 -8.18 -2.58 -4.51
N SER A 42 -7.37 -1.95 -3.67
CA SER A 42 -5.97 -1.66 -4.00
C SER A 42 -5.16 -2.93 -4.27
N VAL A 43 -5.35 -3.98 -3.46
CA VAL A 43 -4.62 -5.26 -3.61
C VAL A 43 -5.06 -5.97 -4.88
N VAL A 44 -6.37 -6.07 -5.13
CA VAL A 44 -6.91 -6.75 -6.32
C VAL A 44 -6.45 -6.06 -7.60
N CYS A 45 -6.60 -4.73 -7.68
CA CYS A 45 -6.14 -3.95 -8.83
C CYS A 45 -4.62 -4.06 -9.04
N GLY A 46 -3.83 -4.02 -7.94
CA GLY A 46 -2.38 -4.14 -8.02
C GLY A 46 -1.91 -5.50 -8.53
N ASN A 47 -2.51 -6.58 -8.03
CA ASN A 47 -2.17 -7.92 -8.49
C ASN A 47 -2.67 -8.18 -9.91
N ALA A 48 -3.86 -7.70 -10.26
CA ALA A 48 -4.39 -7.82 -11.61
C ALA A 48 -3.53 -7.04 -12.64
N SER A 49 -3.00 -5.88 -12.28
CA SER A 49 -2.15 -5.08 -13.16
C SER A 49 -0.86 -5.82 -13.58
N LEU A 50 -0.30 -6.65 -12.67
CA LEU A 50 0.92 -7.43 -12.94
C LEU A 50 0.75 -8.51 -14.01
N LYS A 51 -0.50 -8.83 -14.41
CA LYS A 51 -0.76 -9.72 -15.57
C LYS A 51 -0.51 -9.00 -16.91
N TYR A 52 -0.51 -7.69 -16.93
CA TYR A 52 -0.48 -6.86 -18.13
C TYR A 52 0.76 -5.99 -18.25
N ILE A 53 1.39 -5.62 -17.14
CA ILE A 53 2.56 -4.74 -17.11
C ILE A 53 3.68 -5.33 -16.25
N PRO A 54 4.96 -5.06 -16.61
CA PRO A 54 6.11 -5.53 -15.83
C PRO A 54 6.12 -4.99 -14.39
N VAL A 55 6.74 -5.75 -13.49
CA VAL A 55 6.87 -5.37 -12.07
C VAL A 55 7.64 -4.05 -11.91
N SER A 56 8.70 -3.83 -12.74
CA SER A 56 9.47 -2.57 -12.73
C SER A 56 8.59 -1.36 -13.01
N PHE A 57 7.75 -1.44 -14.04
CA PHE A 57 6.83 -0.36 -14.41
C PHE A 57 5.71 -0.18 -13.38
N ASN A 58 5.17 -1.27 -12.83
CA ASN A 58 4.22 -1.22 -11.72
C ASN A 58 4.80 -0.50 -10.50
N GLN A 59 6.08 -0.72 -10.16
CA GLN A 59 6.76 -0.02 -9.07
C GLN A 59 6.99 1.46 -9.38
N ALA A 60 7.29 1.81 -10.63
CA ALA A 60 7.43 3.21 -11.04
C ALA A 60 6.11 3.99 -10.86
N ILE A 61 4.98 3.43 -11.31
CA ILE A 61 3.66 4.02 -11.06
C ILE A 61 3.36 4.07 -9.57
N GLY A 62 3.70 3.01 -8.83
CA GLY A 62 3.53 2.92 -7.38
C GLY A 62 4.28 4.03 -6.60
N ALA A 63 5.40 4.52 -7.13
CA ALA A 63 6.16 5.62 -6.53
C ALA A 63 5.38 6.95 -6.52
N THR A 64 4.29 7.07 -7.29
CA THR A 64 3.42 8.27 -7.28
C THR A 64 2.37 8.28 -6.18
N THR A 65 2.36 7.30 -5.30
CA THR A 65 1.47 7.28 -4.13
C THR A 65 1.41 8.63 -3.39
N PRO A 66 2.50 9.39 -3.18
CA PRO A 66 2.47 10.70 -2.53
C PRO A 66 1.60 11.74 -3.25
N PHE A 67 1.57 11.68 -4.59
CA PHE A 67 0.72 12.56 -5.40
C PHE A 67 -0.76 12.35 -5.07
N PHE A 68 -1.23 11.11 -5.14
CA PHE A 68 -2.60 10.77 -4.79
C PHE A 68 -2.90 11.04 -3.30
N THR A 69 -1.93 10.82 -2.41
CA THR A 69 -2.10 11.12 -0.99
C THR A 69 -2.31 12.61 -0.74
N ALA A 70 -1.60 13.49 -1.46
CA ALA A 70 -1.80 14.93 -1.35
C ALA A 70 -3.21 15.34 -1.79
N ILE A 71 -3.69 14.76 -2.90
CA ILE A 71 -5.05 15.01 -3.40
C ILE A 71 -6.11 14.55 -2.40
N PHE A 72 -6.03 13.29 -1.94
CA PHE A 72 -7.02 12.77 -0.99
C PHE A 72 -6.95 13.44 0.37
N ALA A 73 -5.77 13.80 0.85
CA ALA A 73 -5.63 14.57 2.08
C ALA A 73 -6.34 15.93 1.94
N PHE A 74 -6.16 16.64 0.84
CA PHE A 74 -6.85 17.89 0.57
C PHE A 74 -8.38 17.70 0.50
N VAL A 75 -8.86 16.72 -0.27
CA VAL A 75 -10.30 16.47 -0.45
C VAL A 75 -10.97 16.10 0.88
N ILE A 76 -10.31 15.27 1.71
CA ILE A 76 -10.92 14.76 2.95
C ILE A 76 -10.78 15.75 4.11
N THR A 77 -9.64 16.45 4.21
CA THR A 77 -9.38 17.36 5.36
C THR A 77 -9.70 18.82 5.05
N CYS A 78 -9.96 19.16 3.77
CA CYS A 78 -10.16 20.52 3.27
C CYS A 78 -9.01 21.50 3.63
N LYS A 79 -7.87 20.99 4.08
CA LYS A 79 -6.69 21.81 4.41
C LYS A 79 -5.86 22.05 3.16
N LYS A 80 -5.70 23.33 2.80
CA LYS A 80 -4.83 23.72 1.69
C LYS A 80 -3.36 23.61 2.12
N GLU A 81 -2.57 22.92 1.31
CA GLU A 81 -1.11 22.91 1.45
C GLU A 81 -0.51 24.16 0.78
N ALA A 82 0.74 24.49 1.10
CA ALA A 82 1.43 25.61 0.45
C ALA A 82 1.58 25.35 -1.06
N PRO A 83 1.53 26.40 -1.92
CA PRO A 83 1.62 26.24 -3.38
C PRO A 83 2.87 25.47 -3.85
N ILE A 84 3.99 25.62 -3.15
CA ILE A 84 5.23 24.91 -3.45
C ILE A 84 5.08 23.38 -3.37
N VAL A 85 4.16 22.88 -2.53
CA VAL A 85 3.85 21.44 -2.41
C VAL A 85 3.20 20.92 -3.69
N TYR A 86 2.29 21.70 -4.29
CA TYR A 86 1.65 21.35 -5.56
C TYR A 86 2.63 21.43 -6.73
N PHE A 87 3.48 22.43 -6.79
CA PHE A 87 4.51 22.54 -7.83
C PHE A 87 5.50 21.37 -7.79
N SER A 88 5.83 20.87 -6.61
CA SER A 88 6.72 19.72 -6.47
C SER A 88 6.12 18.39 -6.96
N LEU A 89 4.83 18.36 -7.27
CA LEU A 89 4.17 17.20 -7.86
C LEU A 89 4.33 17.14 -9.40
N LEU A 90 4.65 18.24 -10.05
CA LEU A 90 4.84 18.27 -11.51
C LEU A 90 5.91 17.30 -12.00
N PRO A 91 7.13 17.24 -11.42
CA PRO A 91 8.12 16.25 -11.82
C PRO A 91 7.64 14.81 -11.66
N VAL A 92 6.79 14.53 -10.65
CA VAL A 92 6.23 13.19 -10.43
C VAL A 92 5.36 12.78 -11.62
N VAL A 93 4.47 13.66 -12.08
CA VAL A 93 3.60 13.41 -13.23
C VAL A 93 4.41 13.29 -14.53
N LEU A 94 5.36 14.20 -14.76
CA LEU A 94 6.24 14.17 -15.93
C LEU A 94 7.05 12.87 -15.99
N GLY A 95 7.60 12.43 -14.86
CA GLY A 95 8.37 11.20 -14.79
C GLY A 95 7.55 9.97 -15.19
N ILE A 96 6.27 9.89 -14.78
CA ILE A 96 5.39 8.80 -15.21
C ILE A 96 5.07 8.89 -16.70
N VAL A 97 4.78 10.07 -17.23
CA VAL A 97 4.49 10.23 -18.66
C VAL A 97 5.68 9.76 -19.49
N ILE A 98 6.91 10.14 -19.11
CA ILE A 98 8.13 9.70 -19.79
C ILE A 98 8.28 8.17 -19.67
N ALA A 99 8.11 7.59 -18.47
CA ALA A 99 8.21 6.16 -18.25
C ALA A 99 7.16 5.39 -19.04
N SER A 100 5.92 5.88 -19.11
CA SER A 100 4.82 5.24 -19.83
C SER A 100 5.02 5.24 -21.34
N ASN A 101 5.51 6.36 -21.90
CA ASN A 101 5.77 6.47 -23.34
C ASN A 101 6.92 5.59 -23.83
N SER A 102 7.83 5.23 -22.95
CA SER A 102 9.03 4.47 -23.30
C SER A 102 8.95 2.99 -22.90
N GLU A 103 7.86 2.56 -22.30
CA GLU A 103 7.67 1.17 -21.86
C GLU A 103 7.30 0.27 -23.04
N PRO A 104 8.15 -0.71 -23.44
CA PRO A 104 7.88 -1.55 -24.60
C PRO A 104 6.66 -2.47 -24.40
N LEU A 105 6.35 -2.81 -23.14
CA LEU A 105 5.24 -3.69 -22.76
C LEU A 105 4.09 -2.87 -22.13
N PHE A 106 3.89 -1.63 -22.60
CA PHE A 106 2.80 -0.80 -22.11
C PHE A 106 1.44 -1.39 -22.51
N HIS A 107 0.60 -1.59 -21.51
CA HIS A 107 -0.77 -2.04 -21.70
C HIS A 107 -1.73 -1.10 -20.96
N LEU A 108 -2.60 -0.40 -21.70
CA LEU A 108 -3.48 0.64 -21.14
C LEU A 108 -4.35 0.15 -19.98
N PHE A 109 -4.97 -1.02 -20.11
CA PHE A 109 -5.80 -1.60 -19.05
C PHE A 109 -4.97 -1.92 -17.80
N GLY A 110 -3.77 -2.51 -17.98
CA GLY A 110 -2.83 -2.75 -16.87
C GLY A 110 -2.38 -1.46 -16.20
N PHE A 111 -2.15 -0.40 -16.97
CA PHE A 111 -1.82 0.94 -16.47
C PHE A 111 -2.96 1.51 -15.62
N ILE A 112 -4.21 1.48 -16.10
CA ILE A 112 -5.39 1.97 -15.36
C ILE A 112 -5.56 1.21 -14.04
N LEU A 113 -5.41 -0.12 -14.05
CA LEU A 113 -5.46 -0.95 -12.84
C LEU A 113 -4.35 -0.57 -11.84
N CYS A 114 -3.14 -0.32 -12.34
CA CYS A 114 -2.01 0.07 -11.50
C CYS A 114 -2.21 1.46 -10.87
N VAL A 115 -2.70 2.44 -11.65
CA VAL A 115 -3.06 3.77 -11.15
C VAL A 115 -4.17 3.66 -10.10
N GLY A 116 -5.22 2.88 -10.37
CA GLY A 116 -6.30 2.62 -9.42
C GLY A 116 -5.80 1.99 -8.11
N SER A 117 -4.89 1.01 -8.21
CA SER A 117 -4.23 0.42 -7.04
C SER A 117 -3.43 1.44 -6.24
N THR A 118 -2.68 2.31 -6.94
CA THR A 118 -1.84 3.34 -6.32
C THR A 118 -2.69 4.41 -5.63
N ALA A 119 -3.77 4.85 -6.26
CA ALA A 119 -4.76 5.73 -5.67
C ALA A 119 -5.44 5.08 -4.45
N GLY A 120 -5.82 3.81 -4.54
CA GLY A 120 -6.38 3.05 -3.41
C GLY A 120 -5.41 2.96 -2.23
N ARG A 121 -4.11 2.72 -2.48
CA ARG A 121 -3.07 2.73 -1.42
C ARG A 121 -2.94 4.09 -0.75
N ALA A 122 -3.00 5.16 -1.53
CA ALA A 122 -2.95 6.52 -1.02
C ALA A 122 -4.17 6.84 -0.14
N LEU A 123 -5.37 6.54 -0.63
CA LEU A 123 -6.62 6.72 0.12
C LEU A 123 -6.62 5.91 1.41
N LYS A 124 -6.21 4.64 1.35
CA LYS A 124 -6.01 3.80 2.56
C LYS A 124 -5.12 4.51 3.58
N SER A 125 -3.99 5.05 3.16
CA SER A 125 -3.03 5.70 4.07
C SER A 125 -3.62 6.95 4.73
N VAL A 126 -4.42 7.74 4.02
CA VAL A 126 -5.11 8.90 4.57
C VAL A 126 -6.16 8.49 5.60
N VAL A 127 -7.05 7.55 5.24
CA VAL A 127 -8.10 7.05 6.14
C VAL A 127 -7.50 6.36 7.36
N GLN A 128 -6.46 5.57 7.19
CA GLN A 128 -5.70 4.93 8.27
C GLN A 128 -5.10 5.97 9.22
N GLY A 129 -4.49 7.03 8.68
CA GLY A 129 -3.96 8.14 9.46
C GLY A 129 -5.03 8.79 10.33
N LEU A 130 -6.21 9.07 9.77
CA LEU A 130 -7.34 9.65 10.52
C LEU A 130 -7.81 8.73 11.65
N LEU A 131 -7.92 7.43 11.42
CA LEU A 131 -8.33 6.45 12.45
C LEU A 131 -7.32 6.28 13.57
N LEU A 132 -6.02 6.47 13.29
CA LEU A 132 -4.95 6.31 14.27
C LEU A 132 -4.65 7.60 15.07
N THR A 133 -5.04 8.76 14.53
CA THR A 133 -4.70 10.07 15.12
C THR A 133 -5.90 10.85 15.66
N SER A 134 -7.14 10.41 15.38
CA SER A 134 -8.35 11.07 15.89
C SER A 134 -8.49 10.89 17.40
N ASP A 135 -8.57 11.98 18.14
CA ASP A 135 -8.63 11.95 19.62
C ASP A 135 -9.88 11.25 20.17
N SER A 136 -10.99 11.25 19.41
CA SER A 136 -12.28 10.67 19.83
C SER A 136 -12.41 9.17 19.61
N GLU A 137 -11.64 8.57 18.70
CA GLU A 137 -11.79 7.17 18.26
C GLU A 137 -10.45 6.45 18.09
N LYS A 138 -9.41 6.88 18.83
CA LYS A 138 -8.03 6.43 18.67
C LYS A 138 -7.87 4.94 18.97
N LEU A 139 -7.56 4.15 17.94
CA LEU A 139 -7.23 2.75 18.08
C LEU A 139 -5.71 2.52 18.07
N ASN A 140 -5.27 1.53 18.83
CA ASN A 140 -3.90 1.03 18.68
C ASN A 140 -3.74 0.30 17.34
N SER A 141 -2.53 0.38 16.77
CA SER A 141 -2.22 -0.21 15.46
C SER A 141 -2.55 -1.71 15.39
N MET A 142 -2.27 -2.47 16.47
CA MET A 142 -2.60 -3.90 16.53
C MET A 142 -4.11 -4.14 16.58
N ASN A 143 -4.85 -3.36 17.39
CA ASN A 143 -6.31 -3.47 17.48
C ASN A 143 -6.97 -3.12 16.13
N LEU A 144 -6.51 -2.04 15.47
CA LEU A 144 -7.01 -1.68 14.15
C LEU A 144 -6.74 -2.79 13.11
N LEU A 145 -5.54 -3.39 13.13
CA LEU A 145 -5.20 -4.49 12.23
C LEU A 145 -6.04 -5.75 12.54
N MET A 146 -6.28 -6.04 13.83
CA MET A 146 -7.11 -7.18 14.26
C MET A 146 -8.55 -7.07 13.72
N TYR A 147 -9.15 -5.87 13.74
CA TYR A 147 -10.50 -5.66 13.22
C TYR A 147 -10.55 -5.54 11.69
N MET A 148 -9.56 -4.89 11.08
CA MET A 148 -9.50 -4.71 9.63
C MET A 148 -9.26 -6.04 8.90
N ALA A 149 -8.42 -6.92 9.45
CA ALA A 149 -7.96 -8.11 8.75
C ALA A 149 -9.06 -9.14 8.45
N PRO A 150 -10.00 -9.49 9.37
CA PRO A 150 -11.09 -10.40 9.06
C PRO A 150 -12.08 -9.81 8.07
N MET A 151 -12.37 -8.51 8.14
CA MET A 151 -13.23 -7.83 7.18
C MET A 151 -12.61 -7.84 5.78
N ALA A 152 -11.31 -7.56 5.69
CA ALA A 152 -10.58 -7.63 4.43
C ALA A 152 -10.51 -9.08 3.90
N ALA A 153 -10.36 -10.08 4.76
CA ALA A 153 -10.39 -11.48 4.35
C ALA A 153 -11.75 -11.88 3.78
N ALA A 154 -12.84 -11.46 4.43
CA ALA A 154 -14.20 -11.72 3.95
C ALA A 154 -14.48 -11.08 2.59
N VAL A 155 -13.98 -9.85 2.35
CA VAL A 155 -14.13 -9.17 1.06
C VAL A 155 -13.26 -9.81 -0.02
N LEU A 156 -11.99 -10.19 0.30
CA LEU A 156 -11.07 -10.77 -0.67
C LEU A 156 -11.42 -12.20 -1.07
N LEU A 157 -12.06 -12.97 -0.18
CA LEU A 157 -12.36 -14.37 -0.42
C LEU A 157 -13.16 -14.62 -1.71
N PRO A 158 -14.31 -13.97 -1.96
CA PRO A 158 -15.06 -14.17 -3.19
C PRO A 158 -14.27 -13.76 -4.44
N PHE A 159 -13.50 -12.67 -4.38
CA PHE A 159 -12.66 -12.26 -5.51
C PHE A 159 -11.54 -13.26 -5.78
N SER A 160 -10.90 -13.79 -4.74
CA SER A 160 -9.86 -14.82 -4.89
C SER A 160 -10.43 -16.10 -5.50
N LEU A 161 -11.57 -16.56 -5.04
CA LEU A 161 -12.24 -17.75 -5.60
C LEU A 161 -12.66 -17.54 -7.06
N TYR A 162 -13.12 -16.35 -7.42
CA TYR A 162 -13.52 -16.03 -8.79
C TYR A 162 -12.33 -15.90 -9.75
N ILE A 163 -11.27 -15.19 -9.33
CA ILE A 163 -10.12 -14.89 -10.20
C ILE A 163 -9.16 -16.07 -10.32
N GLU A 164 -8.95 -16.79 -9.22
CA GLU A 164 -7.94 -17.84 -9.10
C GLU A 164 -8.52 -19.26 -9.24
N GLY A 165 -9.85 -19.39 -9.26
CA GLY A 165 -10.54 -20.68 -9.45
C GLY A 165 -10.21 -21.69 -8.35
N ASN A 166 -9.75 -22.88 -8.72
CA ASN A 166 -9.51 -24.01 -7.80
C ASN A 166 -8.14 -23.94 -7.08
N VAL A 167 -7.64 -22.75 -6.74
CA VAL A 167 -6.34 -22.58 -6.05
C VAL A 167 -6.33 -23.29 -4.71
N ALA A 168 -7.44 -23.27 -3.96
CA ALA A 168 -7.53 -23.96 -2.67
C ALA A 168 -7.28 -25.48 -2.82
N GLY A 169 -7.92 -26.13 -3.79
CA GLY A 169 -7.71 -27.55 -4.07
C GLY A 169 -6.28 -27.86 -4.52
N ILE A 170 -5.72 -27.03 -5.39
CA ILE A 170 -4.33 -27.17 -5.87
C ILE A 170 -3.34 -27.01 -4.69
N THR A 171 -3.57 -25.99 -3.84
CA THR A 171 -2.70 -25.72 -2.68
C THR A 171 -2.74 -26.90 -1.68
N ILE A 172 -3.93 -27.43 -1.38
CA ILE A 172 -4.08 -28.57 -0.47
C ILE A 172 -3.39 -29.83 -1.05
N ARG A 173 -3.56 -30.09 -2.35
CA ARG A 173 -2.89 -31.22 -3.01
C ARG A 173 -1.37 -31.09 -2.94
N LYS A 174 -0.82 -29.93 -3.32
CA LYS A 174 0.61 -29.68 -3.26
C LYS A 174 1.16 -29.70 -1.83
N ALA A 175 0.41 -29.21 -0.85
CA ALA A 175 0.81 -29.26 0.55
C ALA A 175 0.86 -30.69 1.11
N LYS A 176 0.07 -31.62 0.54
CA LYS A 176 0.15 -33.05 0.88
C LYS A 176 1.34 -33.74 0.21
N GLU A 177 1.73 -33.29 -0.98
CA GLU A 177 2.87 -33.82 -1.73
C GLU A 177 4.21 -33.32 -1.16
N ASP A 178 4.27 -32.05 -0.75
CA ASP A 178 5.49 -31.42 -0.25
C ASP A 178 5.19 -30.51 0.95
N TRP A 179 5.66 -30.94 2.12
CA TRP A 179 5.53 -30.18 3.37
C TRP A 179 6.27 -28.84 3.34
N PHE A 180 7.28 -28.69 2.50
CA PHE A 180 8.03 -27.43 2.35
C PHE A 180 7.13 -26.28 1.88
N ILE A 181 6.09 -26.57 1.09
CA ILE A 181 5.11 -25.58 0.65
C ILE A 181 4.35 -24.98 1.83
N VAL A 182 3.99 -25.79 2.83
CA VAL A 182 3.34 -25.31 4.05
C VAL A 182 4.25 -24.36 4.81
N PHE A 183 5.54 -24.70 4.93
CA PHE A 183 6.54 -23.82 5.56
C PHE A 183 6.65 -22.48 4.82
N LEU A 184 6.70 -22.48 3.49
CA LEU A 184 6.72 -21.27 2.67
C LEU A 184 5.45 -20.41 2.86
N LEU A 185 4.27 -21.04 2.91
CA LEU A 185 3.00 -20.33 3.13
C LEU A 185 2.95 -19.67 4.51
N VAL A 186 3.37 -20.37 5.54
CA VAL A 186 3.43 -19.83 6.92
C VAL A 186 4.46 -18.70 7.00
N GLY A 187 5.64 -18.88 6.41
CA GLY A 187 6.68 -17.86 6.35
C GLY A 187 6.19 -16.60 5.65
N ASN A 188 5.57 -16.74 4.48
CA ASN A 188 4.99 -15.62 3.74
C ASN A 188 3.88 -14.91 4.53
N ALA A 189 3.01 -15.67 5.20
CA ALA A 189 1.95 -15.11 6.03
C ALA A 189 2.50 -14.31 7.23
N THR A 190 3.57 -14.80 7.85
CA THR A 190 4.27 -14.12 8.96
C THR A 190 4.92 -12.82 8.49
N VAL A 191 5.66 -12.86 7.37
CA VAL A 191 6.26 -11.67 6.78
C VAL A 191 5.18 -10.65 6.40
N ALA A 192 4.08 -11.08 5.79
CA ALA A 192 2.97 -10.20 5.45
C ALA A 192 2.35 -9.54 6.69
N TYR A 193 2.23 -10.26 7.81
CA TYR A 193 1.78 -9.69 9.09
C TYR A 193 2.75 -8.61 9.58
N LEU A 194 4.05 -8.92 9.65
CA LEU A 194 5.07 -7.98 10.12
C LEU A 194 5.12 -6.71 9.27
N VAL A 195 5.04 -6.84 7.95
CA VAL A 195 4.99 -5.67 7.04
C VAL A 195 3.75 -4.81 7.30
N ASN A 196 2.57 -5.41 7.45
CA ASN A 196 1.37 -4.64 7.75
C ASN A 196 1.46 -3.96 9.12
N LEU A 197 1.88 -4.68 10.16
CA LEU A 197 2.05 -4.12 11.50
C LEU A 197 3.06 -2.97 11.50
N THR A 198 4.21 -3.14 10.86
CA THR A 198 5.24 -2.10 10.74
C THR A 198 4.70 -0.86 10.03
N ASN A 199 3.93 -1.02 8.94
CA ASN A 199 3.30 0.10 8.25
C ASN A 199 2.35 0.88 9.17
N PHE A 200 1.57 0.20 10.00
CA PHE A 200 0.68 0.84 10.98
C PHE A 200 1.46 1.54 12.09
N LEU A 201 2.53 0.91 12.59
CA LEU A 201 3.38 1.49 13.64
C LEU A 201 4.13 2.72 13.12
N VAL A 202 4.70 2.67 11.93
CA VAL A 202 5.36 3.83 11.30
C VAL A 202 4.36 4.98 11.12
N THR A 203 3.15 4.70 10.63
CA THR A 203 2.11 5.74 10.47
C THR A 203 1.72 6.37 11.81
N LYS A 204 1.63 5.56 12.88
CA LYS A 204 1.26 6.03 14.22
C LYS A 204 2.36 6.85 14.88
N HIS A 205 3.60 6.39 14.85
CA HIS A 205 4.70 6.98 15.62
C HIS A 205 5.47 8.06 14.89
N THR A 206 5.43 8.08 13.55
CA THR A 206 6.15 9.08 12.77
C THR A 206 5.20 9.98 11.98
N SER A 207 4.88 9.58 10.77
CA SER A 207 3.87 10.24 9.94
C SER A 207 3.58 9.40 8.68
N ALA A 208 2.43 9.65 8.07
CA ALA A 208 2.11 9.12 6.74
C ALA A 208 3.17 9.52 5.69
N LEU A 209 3.82 10.68 5.87
CA LEU A 209 4.89 11.15 5.02
C LEU A 209 6.14 10.26 5.09
N THR A 210 6.58 9.91 6.31
CA THR A 210 7.72 9.01 6.52
C THR A 210 7.44 7.63 5.92
N LEU A 211 6.22 7.11 6.10
CA LEU A 211 5.82 5.85 5.48
C LEU A 211 5.93 5.90 3.95
N GLN A 212 5.56 7.03 3.33
CA GLN A 212 5.65 7.20 1.89
C GLN A 212 7.11 7.25 1.39
N VAL A 213 7.99 7.95 2.11
CA VAL A 213 9.43 7.98 1.78
C VAL A 213 10.04 6.59 1.84
N LEU A 214 9.75 5.83 2.90
CA LEU A 214 10.18 4.45 3.03
C LEU A 214 9.57 3.55 1.94
N GLY A 215 8.29 3.78 1.61
CA GLY A 215 7.60 3.10 0.53
C GLY A 215 8.26 3.33 -0.83
N ASN A 216 8.72 4.56 -1.11
CA ASN A 216 9.41 4.88 -2.35
C ASN A 216 10.83 4.30 -2.41
N ALA A 217 11.57 4.31 -1.29
CA ALA A 217 12.85 3.62 -1.21
C ALA A 217 12.68 2.12 -1.48
N LYS A 218 11.67 1.50 -0.88
CA LYS A 218 11.30 0.10 -1.15
C LYS A 218 10.95 -0.12 -2.62
N ALA A 219 10.18 0.78 -3.25
CA ALA A 219 9.81 0.67 -4.66
C ALA A 219 11.02 0.77 -5.58
N ALA A 220 11.97 1.67 -5.27
CA ALA A 220 13.21 1.79 -6.02
C ALA A 220 14.05 0.51 -5.95
N VAL A 221 14.24 -0.05 -4.75
CA VAL A 221 14.94 -1.32 -4.57
C VAL A 221 14.22 -2.46 -5.31
N ALA A 222 12.89 -2.54 -5.19
CA ALA A 222 12.10 -3.57 -5.87
C ALA A 222 12.18 -3.46 -7.40
N ALA A 223 12.24 -2.24 -7.95
CA ALA A 223 12.40 -2.02 -9.39
C ALA A 223 13.78 -2.52 -9.87
N VAL A 224 14.86 -2.18 -9.15
CA VAL A 224 16.22 -2.66 -9.48
C VAL A 224 16.29 -4.18 -9.40
N VAL A 225 15.80 -4.77 -8.32
CA VAL A 225 15.78 -6.24 -8.14
C VAL A 225 14.95 -6.92 -9.22
N SER A 226 13.81 -6.33 -9.60
CA SER A 226 12.95 -6.84 -10.68
C SER A 226 13.70 -6.89 -12.02
N VAL A 227 14.44 -5.84 -12.37
CA VAL A 227 15.24 -5.82 -13.61
C VAL A 227 16.34 -6.87 -13.58
N LEU A 228 17.02 -7.04 -12.45
CA LEU A 228 18.11 -8.01 -12.30
C LEU A 228 17.62 -9.47 -12.36
N ILE A 229 16.50 -9.78 -11.70
CA ILE A 229 15.98 -11.15 -11.60
C ILE A 229 15.18 -11.54 -12.85
N PHE A 230 14.22 -10.69 -13.26
CA PHE A 230 13.30 -11.02 -14.35
C PHE A 230 13.81 -10.60 -15.73
N ARG A 231 14.95 -9.88 -15.79
CA ARG A 231 15.54 -9.36 -17.04
C ARG A 231 14.51 -8.66 -17.92
N ASN A 232 13.57 -7.95 -17.30
CA ASN A 232 12.56 -7.20 -18.03
C ASN A 232 13.24 -6.16 -18.93
N PRO A 233 12.77 -5.98 -20.18
CA PRO A 233 13.28 -4.96 -21.05
C PRO A 233 12.94 -3.58 -20.45
N VAL A 234 13.94 -2.87 -19.95
CA VAL A 234 13.78 -1.51 -19.46
C VAL A 234 14.54 -0.58 -20.39
N THR A 235 13.82 0.38 -20.96
CA THR A 235 14.45 1.40 -21.82
C THR A 235 15.22 2.41 -20.98
N ALA A 236 16.26 3.02 -21.56
CA ALA A 236 16.98 4.11 -20.90
C ALA A 236 16.04 5.27 -20.53
N MET A 237 15.07 5.59 -21.40
CA MET A 237 14.06 6.62 -21.11
C MET A 237 13.13 6.21 -19.98
N GLY A 238 12.77 4.93 -19.84
CA GLY A 238 12.00 4.40 -18.71
C GLY A 238 12.75 4.58 -17.38
N MET A 239 14.06 4.35 -17.35
CA MET A 239 14.91 4.60 -16.18
C MET A 239 14.98 6.09 -15.86
N VAL A 240 15.12 6.97 -16.86
CA VAL A 240 15.09 8.42 -16.67
C VAL A 240 13.74 8.87 -16.11
N GLY A 241 12.62 8.40 -16.69
CA GLY A 241 11.27 8.70 -16.19
C GLY A 241 11.07 8.27 -14.75
N PHE A 242 11.53 7.08 -14.38
CA PHE A 242 11.50 6.62 -12.99
C PHE A 242 12.36 7.48 -12.07
N GLY A 243 13.59 7.83 -12.48
CA GLY A 243 14.47 8.74 -11.74
C GLY A 243 13.84 10.12 -11.49
N VAL A 244 13.20 10.69 -12.52
CA VAL A 244 12.46 11.96 -12.42
C VAL A 244 11.28 11.85 -11.45
N THR A 245 10.54 10.73 -11.50
CA THR A 245 9.46 10.46 -10.55
C THR A 245 9.95 10.42 -9.10
N VAL A 246 11.02 9.69 -8.83
CA VAL A 246 11.62 9.58 -7.48
C VAL A 246 12.12 10.93 -7.00
N MET A 247 12.80 11.69 -7.85
CA MET A 247 13.25 13.05 -7.52
C MET A 247 12.07 13.98 -7.19
N GLY A 248 10.99 13.93 -7.97
CA GLY A 248 9.76 14.68 -7.70
C GLY A 248 9.16 14.32 -6.34
N VAL A 249 9.17 13.06 -5.96
CA VAL A 249 8.69 12.60 -4.64
C VAL A 249 9.57 13.11 -3.50
N VAL A 250 10.88 13.15 -3.67
CA VAL A 250 11.81 13.72 -2.68
C VAL A 250 11.55 15.23 -2.52
N LEU A 251 11.40 15.95 -3.62
CA LEU A 251 11.07 17.40 -3.61
C LEU A 251 9.72 17.65 -2.92
N TYR A 252 8.69 16.87 -3.24
CA TYR A 252 7.38 16.94 -2.57
C TYR A 252 7.51 16.73 -1.05
N THR A 253 8.28 15.72 -0.65
CA THR A 253 8.49 15.39 0.75
C THR A 253 9.18 16.53 1.50
N GLN A 254 10.20 17.13 0.89
CA GLN A 254 10.91 18.28 1.46
C GLN A 254 10.03 19.53 1.53
N ALA A 255 9.30 19.83 0.45
CA ALA A 255 8.37 20.95 0.41
C ALA A 255 7.29 20.84 1.49
N LYS A 256 6.70 19.65 1.65
CA LYS A 256 5.70 19.40 2.69
C LYS A 256 6.27 19.49 4.10
N ARG A 257 7.50 19.02 4.32
CA ARG A 257 8.18 19.16 5.62
C ARG A 257 8.44 20.62 5.96
N ARG A 258 8.94 21.42 5.00
CA ARG A 258 9.18 22.87 5.18
C ARG A 258 7.88 23.62 5.44
N SER A 259 6.82 23.34 4.68
CA SER A 259 5.50 23.97 4.88
C SER A 259 4.92 23.72 6.28
N LYS A 260 5.17 22.56 6.88
CA LYS A 260 4.76 22.28 8.27
C LYS A 260 5.58 23.04 9.31
N LEU A 261 6.88 23.25 9.06
CA LEU A 261 7.75 23.99 9.97
C LEU A 261 7.47 25.49 9.97
N THR A 262 6.99 26.05 8.85
CA THR A 262 6.61 27.47 8.73
C THR A 262 5.19 27.77 9.22
N ALA A 263 4.37 26.75 9.47
CA ALA A 263 3.00 26.90 9.98
C ALA A 263 2.92 26.84 11.53
N HIS A 264 4.04 26.57 12.20
CA HIS A 264 4.25 26.67 13.65
C HIS A 264 5.09 27.91 13.95
#